data_86b23201427687580be8df25585c6547
#
_entry.id   86b23201427687580be8df25585c6547
#
_cell.length_a   1.000
_cell.length_b   1.000
_cell.length_c   1.000
_cell.angle_alpha   90.00
_cell.angle_beta   90.00
_cell.angle_gamma   90.00
#
_symmetry.space_group_name_H-M   'P 1'
#
loop_
_entity.id
_entity.type
_entity.pdbx_description
1 polymer ?
#
loop_
_entity_poly.entity_id
_entity_poly.type
_entity_poly.pdbx_seq_one_letter_code
_entity_poly.pdbx_strand_id
1 'polypeptide(L)'
;HVMVEKPLAVSLDHAKKMKALAEKHNIHLLTNYETTWYATNHKAYDLVHNESMVGELRKIVVHDGHYGPKEIGVNDEFLDWLTDPVLNGAGALTDFGCYGANLTTWLMKGERPQTVFAVTQTMKPELYPKVDDEATIILTYPKMQAIIQASWNWPISRKDMEVYGKTGQIIADNSSDMRYQLGDDKPEVKLKPKSLEAHYNAPFAYLAGVVKGKIKPAPNDLSALENNMTVMEILEAAKKSSRTGKRVKLK
;
A
#
# COMPACT_ATOMS: atom_id res chain seq x y z
N HIS A 1 -9.59 -20.91 5.42
CA HIS A 1 -8.96 -19.83 4.66
C HIS A 1 -9.36 -18.48 5.25
N VAL A 2 -8.47 -17.50 5.22
CA VAL A 2 -8.66 -16.21 5.89
C VAL A 2 -8.24 -15.09 4.96
N MET A 3 -9.03 -14.02 4.94
CA MET A 3 -8.63 -12.71 4.43
C MET A 3 -8.80 -11.71 5.57
N VAL A 4 -7.71 -11.04 5.93
CA VAL A 4 -7.68 -10.02 6.98
C VAL A 4 -7.75 -8.63 6.38
N GLU A 5 -8.29 -7.67 7.12
CA GLU A 5 -8.17 -6.26 6.77
C GLU A 5 -6.71 -5.79 6.93
N LYS A 6 -6.35 -4.82 6.12
CA LYS A 6 -5.00 -4.21 6.12
C LYS A 6 -4.66 -3.54 7.48
N PRO A 7 -3.38 -3.51 7.83
CA PRO A 7 -2.30 -4.32 7.29
C PRO A 7 -2.41 -5.79 7.75
N LEU A 8 -1.59 -6.68 7.17
CA LEU A 8 -1.62 -8.12 7.51
C LEU A 8 -1.61 -8.40 9.01
N ALA A 9 -0.87 -7.64 9.78
CA ALA A 9 -0.76 -7.76 11.24
C ALA A 9 -0.26 -6.44 11.87
N VAL A 10 -0.34 -6.35 13.18
CA VAL A 10 0.17 -5.20 13.98
C VAL A 10 1.70 -5.10 13.92
N SER A 11 2.39 -6.23 13.86
CA SER A 11 3.86 -6.30 13.84
C SER A 11 4.36 -7.38 12.90
N LEU A 12 5.63 -7.27 12.49
CA LEU A 12 6.29 -8.31 11.68
C LEU A 12 6.32 -9.67 12.38
N ASP A 13 6.49 -9.70 13.71
CA ASP A 13 6.50 -10.94 14.47
C ASP A 13 5.13 -11.63 14.48
N HIS A 14 4.04 -10.85 14.58
CA HIS A 14 2.69 -11.40 14.44
C HIS A 14 2.45 -11.91 13.03
N ALA A 15 2.87 -11.18 12.00
CA ALA A 15 2.76 -11.63 10.61
C ALA A 15 3.50 -12.96 10.36
N LYS A 16 4.72 -13.11 10.90
CA LYS A 16 5.48 -14.37 10.83
C LYS A 16 4.75 -15.54 11.50
N LYS A 17 4.14 -15.32 12.67
CA LYS A 17 3.33 -16.35 13.36
C LYS A 17 2.09 -16.72 12.55
N MET A 18 1.40 -15.73 11.99
CA MET A 18 0.23 -15.96 11.12
C MET A 18 0.62 -16.74 9.87
N LYS A 19 1.73 -16.39 9.21
CA LYS A 19 2.29 -17.13 8.07
C LYS A 19 2.58 -18.58 8.45
N ALA A 20 3.30 -18.84 9.53
CA ALA A 20 3.63 -20.18 9.98
C ALA A 20 2.38 -21.04 10.27
N LEU A 21 1.35 -20.44 10.86
CA LEU A 21 0.07 -21.12 11.11
C LEU A 21 -0.66 -21.42 9.80
N ALA A 22 -0.69 -20.48 8.87
CA ALA A 22 -1.33 -20.68 7.57
C ALA A 22 -0.66 -21.82 6.78
N GLU A 23 0.68 -21.85 6.75
CA GLU A 23 1.48 -22.92 6.14
C GLU A 23 1.23 -24.27 6.83
N LYS A 24 1.30 -24.31 8.17
CA LYS A 24 1.06 -25.51 8.95
C LYS A 24 -0.30 -26.16 8.70
N HIS A 25 -1.32 -25.33 8.52
CA HIS A 25 -2.70 -25.80 8.32
C HIS A 25 -3.15 -25.80 6.85
N ASN A 26 -2.23 -25.52 5.91
CA ASN A 26 -2.49 -25.46 4.47
C ASN A 26 -3.71 -24.62 4.13
N ILE A 27 -3.75 -23.40 4.67
CA ILE A 27 -4.82 -22.43 4.41
C ILE A 27 -4.28 -21.21 3.67
N HIS A 28 -5.12 -20.61 2.83
CA HIS A 28 -4.84 -19.31 2.26
C HIS A 28 -5.00 -18.23 3.34
N LEU A 29 -4.00 -17.37 3.44
CA LEU A 29 -4.01 -16.15 4.24
C LEU A 29 -3.77 -14.98 3.29
N LEU A 30 -4.78 -14.16 3.13
CA LEU A 30 -4.80 -13.02 2.21
C LEU A 30 -5.02 -11.73 3.00
N THR A 31 -4.60 -10.60 2.42
CA THR A 31 -4.85 -9.28 2.99
C THR A 31 -5.73 -8.46 2.06
N ASN A 32 -6.73 -7.79 2.63
CA ASN A 32 -7.63 -6.91 1.91
C ASN A 32 -7.15 -5.46 1.99
N TYR A 33 -6.99 -4.81 0.84
CA TYR A 33 -6.83 -3.36 0.70
C TYR A 33 -7.89 -2.83 -0.24
N GLU A 34 -8.47 -1.69 0.06
CA GLU A 34 -9.41 -1.03 -0.84
C GLU A 34 -8.79 -0.80 -2.23
N THR A 35 -7.53 -0.37 -2.27
CA THR A 35 -6.79 -0.08 -3.51
C THR A 35 -6.48 -1.31 -4.37
N THR A 36 -6.59 -2.53 -3.81
CA THR A 36 -6.49 -3.77 -4.58
C THR A 36 -7.57 -3.86 -5.66
N TRP A 37 -8.73 -3.26 -5.42
CA TRP A 37 -9.90 -3.34 -6.30
C TRP A 37 -10.02 -2.13 -7.25
N TYR A 38 -9.01 -1.26 -7.29
CA TYR A 38 -8.97 -0.09 -8.18
C TYR A 38 -8.53 -0.51 -9.59
N ALA A 39 -9.43 -0.39 -10.55
CA ALA A 39 -9.14 -0.72 -11.96
C ALA A 39 -7.98 0.10 -12.52
N THR A 40 -7.79 1.32 -12.03
CA THR A 40 -6.70 2.21 -12.41
C THR A 40 -5.33 1.69 -12.00
N ASN A 41 -5.19 1.08 -10.81
CA ASN A 41 -3.95 0.46 -10.36
C ASN A 41 -3.57 -0.72 -11.25
N HIS A 42 -4.53 -1.60 -11.56
CA HIS A 42 -4.30 -2.72 -12.47
C HIS A 42 -3.93 -2.25 -13.88
N LYS A 43 -4.62 -1.22 -14.40
CA LYS A 43 -4.25 -0.64 -15.69
C LYS A 43 -2.88 0.02 -15.67
N ALA A 44 -2.50 0.71 -14.57
CA ALA A 44 -1.16 1.25 -14.41
C ALA A 44 -0.09 0.15 -14.44
N TYR A 45 -0.34 -0.98 -13.77
CA TYR A 45 0.54 -2.15 -13.83
C TYR A 45 0.70 -2.68 -15.26
N ASP A 46 -0.41 -2.80 -16.01
CA ASP A 46 -0.37 -3.24 -17.41
C ASP A 46 0.44 -2.31 -18.29
N LEU A 47 0.24 -0.99 -18.17
CA LEU A 47 0.97 0.03 -18.92
C LEU A 47 2.49 -0.02 -18.61
N VAL A 48 2.84 -0.28 -17.35
CA VAL A 48 4.24 -0.40 -16.91
C VAL A 48 4.88 -1.69 -17.40
N HIS A 49 4.24 -2.84 -17.15
CA HIS A 49 4.91 -4.14 -17.28
C HIS A 49 4.57 -4.91 -18.54
N ASN A 50 3.34 -4.86 -19.02
CA ASN A 50 2.89 -5.60 -20.17
C ASN A 50 3.07 -4.79 -21.46
N GLU A 51 2.78 -3.48 -21.38
CA GLU A 51 2.90 -2.57 -22.50
C GLU A 51 4.26 -1.81 -22.53
N SER A 52 5.01 -1.81 -21.42
CA SER A 52 6.33 -1.18 -21.26
C SER A 52 6.36 0.31 -21.64
N MET A 53 5.25 1.04 -21.47
CA MET A 53 5.05 2.37 -22.02
C MET A 53 5.98 3.43 -21.42
N VAL A 54 6.32 3.33 -20.15
CA VAL A 54 7.14 4.35 -19.47
C VAL A 54 8.62 3.97 -19.34
N GLY A 55 9.00 2.79 -19.83
CA GLY A 55 10.37 2.28 -19.74
C GLY A 55 10.76 1.92 -18.29
N GLU A 56 12.08 1.98 -18.00
CA GLU A 56 12.60 1.63 -16.68
C GLU A 56 12.05 2.56 -15.59
N LEU A 57 11.49 1.98 -14.51
CA LEU A 57 10.93 2.74 -13.41
C LEU A 57 12.00 3.57 -12.69
N ARG A 58 11.68 4.79 -12.35
CA ARG A 58 12.54 5.77 -11.67
C ARG A 58 11.98 6.22 -10.34
N LYS A 59 10.67 6.45 -10.28
CA LYS A 59 9.99 6.90 -9.07
C LYS A 59 8.56 6.41 -9.01
N ILE A 60 8.12 6.09 -7.79
CA ILE A 60 6.71 5.85 -7.46
C ILE A 60 6.38 6.80 -6.31
N VAL A 61 5.24 7.49 -6.39
CA VAL A 61 4.71 8.30 -5.30
C VAL A 61 3.30 7.81 -5.01
N VAL A 62 3.02 7.50 -3.74
CA VAL A 62 1.69 7.07 -3.31
C VAL A 62 1.20 8.02 -2.23
N HIS A 63 -0.02 8.50 -2.41
CA HIS A 63 -0.70 9.35 -1.45
C HIS A 63 -1.93 8.62 -0.93
N ASP A 64 -1.98 8.42 0.38
CA ASP A 64 -3.12 7.85 1.07
C ASP A 64 -3.42 8.63 2.35
N GLY A 65 -4.60 9.20 2.45
CA GLY A 65 -4.94 10.01 3.61
C GLY A 65 -6.27 10.73 3.51
N HIS A 66 -6.67 11.30 4.63
CA HIS A 66 -7.82 12.16 4.82
C HIS A 66 -7.59 13.07 6.02
N TYR A 67 -8.60 13.84 6.47
CA TYR A 67 -8.42 14.80 7.57
C TYR A 67 -8.48 14.20 8.99
N GLY A 68 -8.62 12.90 9.12
CA GLY A 68 -8.47 12.16 10.38
C GLY A 68 -9.66 11.26 10.70
N PRO A 69 -9.44 10.11 11.37
CA PRO A 69 -10.50 9.15 11.68
C PRO A 69 -11.58 9.74 12.62
N LYS A 70 -11.20 10.54 13.63
CA LYS A 70 -12.15 11.20 14.50
C LYS A 70 -12.99 12.22 13.74
N GLU A 71 -12.37 13.01 12.90
CA GLU A 71 -13.01 14.09 12.14
C GLU A 71 -13.95 13.57 11.06
N ILE A 72 -13.68 12.39 10.49
CA ILE A 72 -14.63 11.73 9.56
C ILE A 72 -15.75 10.98 10.27
N GLY A 73 -15.73 10.94 11.62
CA GLY A 73 -16.81 10.39 12.42
C GLY A 73 -16.85 8.87 12.49
N VAL A 74 -15.69 8.19 12.54
CA VAL A 74 -15.65 6.75 12.84
C VAL A 74 -16.21 6.52 14.25
N ASN A 75 -16.79 5.34 14.50
CA ASN A 75 -17.32 5.02 15.83
C ASN A 75 -16.20 4.94 16.88
N ASP A 76 -16.55 5.17 18.15
CA ASP A 76 -15.58 5.26 19.24
C ASP A 76 -14.79 3.96 19.43
N GLU A 77 -15.41 2.80 19.30
CA GLU A 77 -14.74 1.50 19.45
C GLU A 77 -13.63 1.31 18.40
N PHE A 78 -13.92 1.67 17.16
CA PHE A 78 -12.92 1.63 16.07
C PHE A 78 -11.84 2.69 16.27
N LEU A 79 -12.20 3.89 16.71
CA LEU A 79 -11.27 4.98 16.98
C LEU A 79 -10.29 4.59 18.08
N ASP A 80 -10.77 4.05 19.19
CA ASP A 80 -9.96 3.62 20.33
C ASP A 80 -8.97 2.52 19.90
N TRP A 81 -9.43 1.56 19.10
CA TRP A 81 -8.56 0.52 18.55
C TRP A 81 -7.52 1.11 17.58
N LEU A 82 -7.93 1.96 16.64
CA LEU A 82 -7.08 2.51 15.59
C LEU A 82 -5.97 3.40 16.17
N THR A 83 -6.28 4.16 17.23
CA THR A 83 -5.36 5.11 17.88
C THR A 83 -4.55 4.50 19.02
N ASP A 84 -4.70 3.19 19.27
CA ASP A 84 -3.89 2.48 20.25
C ASP A 84 -2.62 1.89 19.59
N PRO A 85 -1.42 2.30 20.04
CA PRO A 85 -0.16 1.84 19.44
C PRO A 85 0.12 0.35 19.64
N VAL A 86 -0.53 -0.31 20.61
CA VAL A 86 -0.41 -1.75 20.84
C VAL A 86 -1.34 -2.53 19.91
N LEU A 87 -2.58 -2.05 19.75
CA LEU A 87 -3.60 -2.74 18.97
C LEU A 87 -3.46 -2.50 17.46
N ASN A 88 -3.06 -1.29 17.04
CA ASN A 88 -2.87 -0.93 15.62
C ASN A 88 -1.38 -0.81 15.21
N GLY A 89 -0.46 -0.66 16.16
CA GLY A 89 0.98 -0.63 15.93
C GLY A 89 1.57 0.74 15.64
N ALA A 90 0.85 1.67 15.05
CA ALA A 90 1.16 3.09 14.82
C ALA A 90 -0.09 3.79 14.25
N GLY A 91 -0.05 5.13 14.13
CA GLY A 91 -1.12 5.92 13.54
C GLY A 91 -1.16 5.89 12.01
N ALA A 92 -1.07 7.07 11.39
CA ALA A 92 -1.12 7.23 9.94
C ALA A 92 -0.05 6.39 9.21
N LEU A 93 1.14 6.22 9.80
CA LEU A 93 2.20 5.39 9.23
C LEU A 93 1.69 3.96 8.96
N THR A 94 1.00 3.34 9.91
CA THR A 94 0.48 1.98 9.74
C THR A 94 -0.80 1.98 8.92
N ASP A 95 -1.73 2.87 9.23
CA ASP A 95 -3.08 2.92 8.65
C ASP A 95 -3.04 3.17 7.13
N PHE A 96 -2.29 4.17 6.69
CA PHE A 96 -2.17 4.56 5.29
C PHE A 96 -0.83 4.20 4.64
N GLY A 97 0.26 4.19 5.39
CA GLY A 97 1.57 3.81 4.84
C GLY A 97 1.61 2.38 4.31
N CYS A 98 0.77 1.48 4.83
CA CYS A 98 0.66 0.11 4.33
C CYS A 98 0.15 0.02 2.89
N TYR A 99 -0.73 0.94 2.44
CA TYR A 99 -1.21 0.99 1.06
C TYR A 99 -0.09 1.27 0.08
N GLY A 100 0.71 2.32 0.36
CA GLY A 100 1.84 2.66 -0.49
C GLY A 100 2.92 1.58 -0.52
N ALA A 101 3.20 0.93 0.63
CA ALA A 101 4.11 -0.19 0.69
C ALA A 101 3.61 -1.40 -0.13
N ASN A 102 2.30 -1.68 -0.09
CA ASN A 102 1.66 -2.75 -0.85
C ASN A 102 1.73 -2.51 -2.36
N LEU A 103 1.29 -1.33 -2.82
CA LEU A 103 1.31 -0.94 -4.24
C LEU A 103 2.73 -0.91 -4.81
N THR A 104 3.69 -0.34 -4.05
CA THR A 104 5.10 -0.29 -4.47
C THR A 104 5.71 -1.68 -4.59
N THR A 105 5.50 -2.56 -3.59
CA THR A 105 6.02 -3.94 -3.62
C THR A 105 5.46 -4.72 -4.82
N TRP A 106 4.17 -4.56 -5.09
CA TRP A 106 3.51 -5.16 -6.25
C TRP A 106 4.07 -4.64 -7.57
N LEU A 107 4.19 -3.32 -7.76
CA LEU A 107 4.78 -2.73 -8.96
C LEU A 107 6.25 -3.11 -9.14
N MET A 108 6.97 -3.34 -8.06
CA MET A 108 8.34 -3.85 -8.10
C MET A 108 8.42 -5.38 -8.22
N LYS A 109 7.29 -6.06 -8.52
CA LYS A 109 7.20 -7.53 -8.69
C LYS A 109 7.77 -8.31 -7.51
N GLY A 110 7.60 -7.80 -6.30
CA GLY A 110 8.10 -8.43 -5.07
C GLY A 110 9.58 -8.12 -4.76
N GLU A 111 10.26 -7.30 -5.57
CA GLU A 111 11.60 -6.82 -5.22
C GLU A 111 11.55 -6.02 -3.92
N ARG A 112 12.47 -6.32 -3.01
CA ARG A 112 12.56 -5.66 -1.70
C ARG A 112 13.36 -4.38 -1.81
N PRO A 113 12.97 -3.28 -1.15
CA PRO A 113 13.80 -2.08 -1.10
C PRO A 113 15.10 -2.36 -0.35
N GLN A 114 16.19 -1.75 -0.80
CA GLN A 114 17.48 -1.83 -0.11
C GLN A 114 17.45 -1.13 1.25
N THR A 115 16.73 -0.01 1.32
CA THR A 115 16.61 0.78 2.54
C THR A 115 15.24 1.42 2.67
N VAL A 116 14.85 1.66 3.94
CA VAL A 116 13.67 2.42 4.33
C VAL A 116 14.10 3.60 5.20
N PHE A 117 13.59 4.79 4.91
CA PHE A 117 13.68 5.96 5.77
C PHE A 117 12.28 6.51 6.01
N ALA A 118 11.98 6.92 7.23
CA ALA A 118 10.68 7.47 7.56
C ALA A 118 10.78 8.64 8.55
N VAL A 119 9.85 9.58 8.39
CA VAL A 119 9.58 10.66 9.32
C VAL A 119 8.11 10.57 9.71
N THR A 120 7.82 10.67 11.00
CA THR A 120 6.46 10.76 11.55
C THR A 120 6.32 12.00 12.41
N GLN A 121 5.12 12.54 12.46
CA GLN A 121 4.73 13.65 13.34
C GLN A 121 3.35 13.39 13.93
N THR A 122 3.07 14.04 15.06
CA THR A 122 1.73 14.18 15.64
C THR A 122 1.39 15.67 15.63
N MET A 123 0.61 16.10 14.64
CA MET A 123 0.21 17.50 14.47
C MET A 123 -1.00 17.87 15.31
N LYS A 124 -1.83 16.86 15.64
CA LYS A 124 -3.05 17.01 16.48
C LYS A 124 -2.95 16.16 17.76
N PRO A 125 -1.97 16.46 18.66
CA PRO A 125 -1.76 15.66 19.88
C PRO A 125 -2.96 15.65 20.83
N GLU A 126 -3.84 16.63 20.75
CA GLU A 126 -5.08 16.68 21.50
C GLU A 126 -6.12 15.64 21.02
N LEU A 127 -6.03 15.19 19.76
CA LEU A 127 -6.89 14.17 19.18
C LEU A 127 -6.23 12.79 19.18
N TYR A 128 -4.93 12.76 18.89
CA TYR A 128 -4.14 11.53 18.70
C TYR A 128 -2.89 11.50 19.58
N PRO A 129 -3.05 11.50 20.93
CA PRO A 129 -1.91 11.69 21.85
C PRO A 129 -0.89 10.54 21.87
N LYS A 130 -1.24 9.37 21.34
CA LYS A 130 -0.42 8.16 21.45
C LYS A 130 0.21 7.71 20.12
N VAL A 131 -0.21 8.27 19.00
CA VAL A 131 0.18 7.80 17.66
C VAL A 131 0.49 8.99 16.74
N ASP A 132 1.22 8.71 15.66
CA ASP A 132 1.44 9.67 14.58
C ASP A 132 0.15 9.91 13.78
N ASP A 133 -0.04 11.12 13.30
CA ASP A 133 -1.10 11.48 12.37
C ASP A 133 -0.58 11.95 11.00
N GLU A 134 0.76 11.99 10.86
CA GLU A 134 1.45 12.33 9.61
C GLU A 134 2.70 11.48 9.45
N ALA A 135 2.88 10.88 8.25
CA ALA A 135 4.06 10.08 7.94
C ALA A 135 4.50 10.20 6.49
N THR A 136 5.81 10.27 6.29
CA THR A 136 6.43 10.09 4.98
C THR A 136 7.44 8.95 5.06
N ILE A 137 7.32 7.99 4.14
CA ILE A 137 8.21 6.83 4.03
C ILE A 137 8.92 6.89 2.68
N ILE A 138 10.23 6.72 2.68
CA ILE A 138 11.07 6.66 1.48
C ILE A 138 11.67 5.27 1.36
N LEU A 139 11.37 4.59 0.25
CA LEU A 139 11.95 3.30 -0.11
C LEU A 139 13.02 3.52 -1.19
N THR A 140 14.20 2.93 -1.02
CA THR A 140 15.28 3.03 -2.01
C THR A 140 15.56 1.66 -2.61
N TYR A 141 15.48 1.58 -3.92
CA TYR A 141 15.87 0.44 -4.75
C TYR A 141 17.14 0.78 -5.55
N PRO A 142 17.79 -0.17 -6.24
CA PRO A 142 19.03 0.12 -6.99
C PRO A 142 18.90 1.25 -8.01
N LYS A 143 17.72 1.37 -8.66
CA LYS A 143 17.49 2.35 -9.75
C LYS A 143 16.18 3.12 -9.61
N MET A 144 15.45 2.90 -8.52
CA MET A 144 14.14 3.50 -8.27
C MET A 144 14.02 3.94 -6.81
N GLN A 145 13.25 4.98 -6.57
CA GLN A 145 12.87 5.46 -5.26
C GLN A 145 11.36 5.56 -5.16
N ALA A 146 10.77 5.06 -4.07
CA ALA A 146 9.37 5.32 -3.78
C ALA A 146 9.22 6.30 -2.60
N ILE A 147 8.19 7.15 -2.68
CA ILE A 147 7.75 8.04 -1.62
C ILE A 147 6.31 7.67 -1.30
N ILE A 148 6.05 7.37 -0.03
CA ILE A 148 4.72 7.06 0.48
C ILE A 148 4.36 8.16 1.46
N GLN A 149 3.26 8.85 1.20
CA GLN A 149 2.70 9.88 2.07
C GLN A 149 1.42 9.36 2.69
N ALA A 150 1.40 9.29 4.01
CA ALA A 150 0.31 8.76 4.81
C ALA A 150 -0.14 9.83 5.80
N SER A 151 -1.41 10.23 5.76
CA SER A 151 -1.84 11.42 6.52
C SER A 151 -3.27 11.32 7.05
N TRP A 152 -3.46 11.80 8.26
CA TRP A 152 -4.75 12.14 8.86
C TRP A 152 -4.99 13.66 8.94
N ASN A 153 -4.22 14.45 8.13
CA ASN A 153 -4.22 15.92 8.21
C ASN A 153 -4.64 16.60 6.89
N TRP A 154 -5.00 15.84 5.87
CA TRP A 154 -5.33 16.44 4.59
C TRP A 154 -6.78 16.93 4.53
N PRO A 155 -7.02 18.08 3.91
CA PRO A 155 -8.37 18.68 3.82
C PRO A 155 -9.32 17.90 2.89
N ILE A 156 -8.76 16.98 2.09
CA ILE A 156 -9.50 16.10 1.19
C ILE A 156 -8.97 14.67 1.29
N SER A 157 -9.84 13.70 1.06
CA SER A 157 -9.44 12.31 0.96
C SER A 157 -8.70 12.06 -0.34
N ARG A 158 -7.55 11.38 -0.27
CA ARG A 158 -6.73 10.96 -1.43
C ARG A 158 -6.34 9.52 -1.28
N LYS A 159 -6.42 8.79 -2.39
CA LYS A 159 -5.82 7.46 -2.58
C LYS A 159 -5.39 7.37 -4.04
N ASP A 160 -4.22 7.91 -4.34
CA ASP A 160 -3.70 8.05 -5.68
C ASP A 160 -2.25 7.58 -5.76
N MET A 161 -1.83 7.24 -6.97
CA MET A 161 -0.49 6.72 -7.25
C MET A 161 0.06 7.36 -8.52
N GLU A 162 1.30 7.82 -8.43
CA GLU A 162 2.09 8.36 -9.53
C GLU A 162 3.27 7.42 -9.84
N VAL A 163 3.46 7.08 -11.09
CA VAL A 163 4.54 6.21 -11.56
C VAL A 163 5.34 6.93 -12.64
N TYR A 164 6.61 7.14 -12.39
CA TYR A 164 7.54 7.80 -13.29
C TYR A 164 8.56 6.79 -13.81
N GLY A 165 8.61 6.64 -15.12
CA GLY A 165 9.63 5.85 -15.82
C GLY A 165 10.61 6.74 -16.57
N LYS A 166 11.48 6.10 -17.34
CA LYS A 166 12.49 6.80 -18.16
C LYS A 166 11.86 7.63 -19.28
N THR A 167 10.73 7.21 -19.82
CA THR A 167 10.13 7.76 -21.05
C THR A 167 8.72 8.32 -20.86
N GLY A 168 8.20 8.35 -19.62
CA GLY A 168 6.88 8.89 -19.37
C GLY A 168 6.43 8.70 -17.93
N GLN A 169 5.19 9.11 -17.67
CA GLN A 169 4.53 9.01 -16.38
C GLN A 169 3.12 8.42 -16.53
N ILE A 170 2.66 7.76 -15.46
CA ILE A 170 1.29 7.27 -15.31
C ILE A 170 0.78 7.74 -13.94
N ILE A 171 -0.43 8.27 -13.90
CA ILE A 171 -1.06 8.75 -12.68
C ILE A 171 -2.43 8.08 -12.55
N ALA A 172 -2.61 7.25 -11.53
CA ALA A 172 -3.89 6.72 -11.10
C ALA A 172 -4.50 7.70 -10.09
N ASP A 173 -5.37 8.59 -10.56
CA ASP A 173 -5.92 9.69 -9.76
C ASP A 173 -6.90 9.19 -8.67
N ASN A 174 -7.59 8.07 -8.92
CA ASN A 174 -8.54 7.42 -8.01
C ASN A 174 -8.89 6.01 -8.55
N SER A 175 -9.95 5.40 -8.04
CA SER A 175 -10.37 4.05 -8.45
C SER A 175 -10.80 3.92 -9.92
N SER A 176 -11.15 5.03 -10.59
CA SER A 176 -11.78 5.05 -11.93
C SER A 176 -11.12 5.97 -12.94
N ASP A 177 -10.42 6.99 -12.50
CA ASP A 177 -9.81 8.00 -13.36
C ASP A 177 -8.29 7.87 -13.31
N MET A 178 -7.66 7.90 -14.48
CA MET A 178 -6.21 7.90 -14.61
C MET A 178 -5.76 8.65 -15.87
N ARG A 179 -4.48 8.98 -15.92
CA ARG A 179 -3.85 9.66 -17.03
C ARG A 179 -2.41 9.23 -17.19
N TYR A 180 -1.87 9.40 -18.40
CA TYR A 180 -0.45 9.19 -18.67
C TYR A 180 0.06 10.17 -19.70
N GLN A 181 1.37 10.39 -19.71
CA GLN A 181 2.07 11.18 -20.70
C GLN A 181 3.41 10.54 -21.04
N LEU A 182 3.74 10.45 -22.31
CA LEU A 182 4.94 9.78 -22.84
C LEU A 182 5.91 10.82 -23.42
N GLY A 183 6.64 11.52 -22.53
CA GLY A 183 7.55 12.60 -22.89
C GLY A 183 6.86 13.98 -22.92
N ASP A 184 7.67 15.03 -22.87
CA ASP A 184 7.17 16.42 -22.80
C ASP A 184 6.48 16.89 -24.08
N ASP A 185 6.85 16.30 -25.21
CA ASP A 185 6.33 16.62 -26.55
C ASP A 185 4.99 15.94 -26.87
N LYS A 186 4.51 15.04 -26.02
CA LYS A 186 3.27 14.31 -26.21
C LYS A 186 2.15 14.87 -25.33
N PRO A 187 0.91 14.90 -25.82
CA PRO A 187 -0.23 15.30 -25.00
C PRO A 187 -0.48 14.28 -23.86
N GLU A 188 -1.00 14.79 -22.75
CA GLU A 188 -1.54 13.93 -21.70
C GLU A 188 -2.79 13.19 -22.22
N VAL A 189 -2.84 11.89 -21.97
CA VAL A 189 -3.96 11.01 -22.30
C VAL A 189 -4.72 10.67 -21.02
N LYS A 190 -6.01 11.03 -20.96
CA LYS A 190 -6.92 10.67 -19.87
C LYS A 190 -7.73 9.45 -20.26
N LEU A 191 -7.91 8.53 -19.31
CA LEU A 191 -8.71 7.33 -19.54
C LEU A 191 -9.43 6.87 -18.27
N LYS A 192 -10.50 6.12 -18.48
CA LYS A 192 -11.24 5.40 -17.44
C LYS A 192 -11.17 3.91 -17.76
N PRO A 193 -10.35 3.13 -17.05
CA PRO A 193 -10.28 1.69 -17.24
C PRO A 193 -11.63 1.04 -17.02
N LYS A 194 -11.89 -0.06 -17.73
CA LYS A 194 -13.05 -0.90 -17.42
C LYS A 194 -12.91 -1.47 -16.01
N SER A 195 -14.03 -1.62 -15.32
CA SER A 195 -14.08 -2.31 -14.03
C SER A 195 -13.41 -3.69 -14.13
N LEU A 196 -12.78 -4.13 -13.05
CA LEU A 196 -12.19 -5.44 -12.97
C LEU A 196 -13.26 -6.52 -13.20
N GLU A 197 -12.84 -7.64 -13.78
CA GLU A 197 -13.73 -8.78 -14.01
C GLU A 197 -14.33 -9.34 -12.71
N ALA A 198 -15.45 -10.00 -12.82
CA ALA A 198 -16.04 -10.72 -11.70
C ALA A 198 -15.01 -11.66 -11.05
N HIS A 199 -15.01 -11.75 -9.73
CA HIS A 199 -14.01 -12.36 -8.85
C HIS A 199 -12.73 -11.53 -8.60
N TYR A 200 -12.42 -10.52 -9.42
CA TYR A 200 -11.28 -9.61 -9.20
C TYR A 200 -11.71 -8.20 -8.76
N ASN A 201 -13.00 -7.97 -8.55
CA ASN A 201 -13.56 -6.65 -8.27
C ASN A 201 -14.04 -6.45 -6.81
N ALA A 202 -13.92 -7.49 -5.97
CA ALA A 202 -14.35 -7.42 -4.58
C ALA A 202 -13.67 -8.49 -3.72
N PRO A 203 -13.39 -8.19 -2.42
CA PRO A 203 -12.60 -9.07 -1.54
C PRO A 203 -13.23 -10.46 -1.35
N PHE A 204 -14.52 -10.54 -1.07
CA PHE A 204 -15.17 -11.83 -0.83
C PHE A 204 -15.29 -12.70 -2.09
N ALA A 205 -15.51 -12.07 -3.25
CA ALA A 205 -15.53 -12.78 -4.53
C ALA A 205 -14.15 -13.33 -4.88
N TYR A 206 -13.10 -12.53 -4.62
CA TYR A 206 -11.71 -12.95 -4.81
C TYR A 206 -11.33 -14.10 -3.88
N LEU A 207 -11.59 -13.97 -2.57
CA LEU A 207 -11.33 -15.03 -1.58
C LEU A 207 -12.05 -16.33 -1.98
N ALA A 208 -13.33 -16.25 -2.35
CA ALA A 208 -14.10 -17.43 -2.80
C ALA A 208 -13.49 -18.04 -4.07
N GLY A 209 -12.99 -17.22 -5.00
CA GLY A 209 -12.28 -17.68 -6.20
C GLY A 209 -11.00 -18.44 -5.86
N VAL A 210 -10.21 -17.91 -4.92
CA VAL A 210 -8.97 -18.55 -4.45
C VAL A 210 -9.27 -19.88 -3.75
N VAL A 211 -10.21 -19.90 -2.82
CA VAL A 211 -10.60 -21.11 -2.08
C VAL A 211 -11.13 -22.20 -3.00
N LYS A 212 -11.86 -21.85 -4.05
CA LYS A 212 -12.38 -22.79 -5.06
C LYS A 212 -11.36 -23.16 -6.14
N GLY A 213 -10.12 -22.68 -6.04
CA GLY A 213 -9.06 -22.94 -7.03
C GLY A 213 -9.28 -22.29 -8.39
N LYS A 214 -10.23 -21.35 -8.51
CA LYS A 214 -10.48 -20.58 -9.74
C LYS A 214 -9.47 -19.46 -9.94
N ILE A 215 -8.93 -18.93 -8.85
CA ILE A 215 -7.89 -17.92 -8.82
C ILE A 215 -6.66 -18.52 -8.16
N LYS A 216 -5.51 -18.36 -8.77
CA LYS A 216 -4.20 -18.70 -8.20
C LYS A 216 -3.39 -17.40 -8.06
N PRO A 217 -3.38 -16.77 -6.88
CA PRO A 217 -2.62 -15.56 -6.66
C PRO A 217 -1.14 -15.79 -6.96
N ALA A 218 -0.52 -14.89 -7.70
CA ALA A 218 0.94 -14.86 -7.79
C ALA A 218 1.52 -14.38 -6.44
N PRO A 219 2.75 -14.77 -6.07
CA PRO A 219 3.35 -14.39 -4.79
C PRO A 219 3.41 -12.88 -4.56
N ASN A 220 3.51 -12.09 -5.64
CA ASN A 220 3.54 -10.64 -5.59
C ASN A 220 2.19 -9.97 -5.82
N ASP A 221 1.07 -10.69 -5.90
CA ASP A 221 -0.25 -10.08 -6.01
C ASP A 221 -0.57 -9.23 -4.77
N LEU A 222 -1.38 -8.17 -4.95
CA LEU A 222 -1.72 -7.20 -3.92
C LEU A 222 -2.24 -7.84 -2.61
N SER A 223 -3.07 -8.87 -2.73
CA SER A 223 -3.61 -9.61 -1.57
C SER A 223 -2.73 -10.78 -1.11
N ALA A 224 -1.69 -11.16 -1.86
CA ALA A 224 -0.88 -12.35 -1.57
C ALA A 224 -0.08 -12.21 -0.27
N LEU A 225 0.12 -13.34 0.41
CA LEU A 225 0.84 -13.39 1.68
C LEU A 225 2.29 -12.89 1.54
N GLU A 226 3.00 -13.28 0.50
CA GLU A 226 4.40 -12.91 0.29
C GLU A 226 4.57 -11.41 0.05
N ASN A 227 3.69 -10.80 -0.76
CA ASN A 227 3.66 -9.35 -0.94
C ASN A 227 3.45 -8.64 0.40
N ASN A 228 2.50 -9.12 1.19
CA ASN A 228 2.16 -8.54 2.48
C ASN A 228 3.18 -8.81 3.59
N MET A 229 3.96 -9.87 3.50
CA MET A 229 5.13 -10.06 4.37
C MET A 229 6.19 -8.99 4.11
N THR A 230 6.45 -8.64 2.84
CA THR A 230 7.35 -7.53 2.48
C THR A 230 6.80 -6.19 2.97
N VAL A 231 5.49 -5.97 2.87
CA VAL A 231 4.83 -4.78 3.47
C VAL A 231 5.12 -4.68 4.97
N MET A 232 4.95 -5.77 5.71
CA MET A 232 5.21 -5.77 7.15
C MET A 232 6.68 -5.48 7.49
N GLU A 233 7.63 -5.96 6.69
CA GLU A 233 9.05 -5.62 6.85
C GLU A 233 9.31 -4.12 6.60
N ILE A 234 8.69 -3.55 5.58
CA ILE A 234 8.77 -2.12 5.27
C ILE A 234 8.21 -1.29 6.43
N LEU A 235 7.02 -1.63 6.95
CA LEU A 235 6.39 -0.90 8.06
C LEU A 235 7.23 -1.00 9.34
N GLU A 236 7.76 -2.16 9.66
CA GLU A 236 8.64 -2.33 10.83
C GLU A 236 9.93 -1.51 10.70
N ALA A 237 10.53 -1.51 9.51
CA ALA A 237 11.70 -0.69 9.21
C ALA A 237 11.37 0.81 9.26
N ALA A 238 10.18 1.22 8.78
CA ALA A 238 9.72 2.61 8.83
C ALA A 238 9.52 3.08 10.28
N LYS A 239 8.83 2.29 11.12
CA LYS A 239 8.69 2.55 12.56
C LYS A 239 10.05 2.67 13.27
N LYS A 240 11.00 1.79 12.94
CA LYS A 240 12.36 1.88 13.47
C LYS A 240 13.08 3.15 12.99
N SER A 241 12.95 3.47 11.70
CA SER A 241 13.57 4.63 11.10
C SER A 241 13.06 5.93 11.73
N SER A 242 11.76 6.11 11.89
CA SER A 242 11.17 7.32 12.48
C SER A 242 11.63 7.53 13.93
N ARG A 243 11.74 6.46 14.72
CA ARG A 243 12.24 6.55 16.11
C ARG A 243 13.71 6.85 16.23
N THR A 244 14.53 6.41 15.28
CA THR A 244 16.00 6.53 15.36
C THR A 244 16.56 7.66 14.52
N GLY A 245 15.76 8.26 13.62
CA GLY A 245 16.22 9.24 12.63
C GLY A 245 17.22 8.66 11.62
N LYS A 246 17.30 7.33 11.49
CA LYS A 246 18.29 6.67 10.65
C LYS A 246 17.64 5.83 9.56
N ARG A 247 18.31 5.73 8.41
CA ARG A 247 17.96 4.81 7.35
C ARG A 247 18.14 3.37 7.82
N VAL A 248 17.14 2.53 7.59
CA VAL A 248 17.16 1.10 7.94
C VAL A 248 17.37 0.27 6.67
N LYS A 249 18.36 -0.61 6.67
CA LYS A 249 18.57 -1.59 5.59
C LYS A 249 17.60 -2.77 5.79
N LEU A 250 16.92 -3.17 4.73
CA LEU A 250 16.24 -4.46 4.67
C LEU A 250 17.24 -5.54 4.26
N LYS A 251 17.20 -6.66 4.94
CA LYS A 251 18.10 -7.82 4.68
C LYS A 251 17.48 -8.75 3.65
#